data_f034c8b0caeb0010966b147adb922e77
#
_entry.id   f034c8b0caeb0010966b147adb922e77
#
_cell.length_a   1.000
_cell.length_b   1.000
_cell.length_c   1.000
_cell.angle_alpha   90.00
_cell.angle_beta   90.00
_cell.angle_gamma   90.00
#
_symmetry.space_group_name_H-M   'P 1'
#
loop_
_entity.id
_entity.type
_entity.pdbx_description
1 polymer ?
#
loop_
_entity_poly.entity_id
_entity_poly.type
_entity_poly.pdbx_seq_one_letter_code
_entity_poly.pdbx_strand_id
1 'polypeptide(L)'
;MPTSTDLPLPTVDGGSPGLIGVLGVPDGDGPWPGVVMVHEAFGVTPVMRRQVERSAAAGFLTLMPDLFVDGGPRKCLRRTFGDIARGSGRTFEDVESARRVLAARDDCTGKVGVLGFCMGGGFALMAVQGRGFSAAGANYGRLPKPLDPRLVGACPVVGSYGGR
;
A
#
# COMPACT_ATOMS: atom_id res chain seq x y z
N MET A 1 -16.82 13.45 7.91
CA MET A 1 -16.13 12.25 7.41
C MET A 1 -14.84 12.73 6.77
N PRO A 2 -13.72 12.07 7.05
CA PRO A 2 -12.46 12.42 6.45
C PRO A 2 -12.56 12.45 4.93
N THR A 3 -11.94 13.46 4.32
CA THR A 3 -11.81 13.57 2.87
C THR A 3 -10.41 13.16 2.45
N SER A 4 -10.26 12.65 1.24
CA SER A 4 -8.95 12.31 0.71
C SER A 4 -8.40 13.43 -0.18
N THR A 5 -7.09 13.65 -0.12
CA THR A 5 -6.37 14.66 -0.92
C THR A 5 -5.21 14.04 -1.68
N ASP A 6 -4.89 14.59 -2.85
CA ASP A 6 -3.71 14.15 -3.60
C ASP A 6 -2.44 14.77 -2.97
N LEU A 7 -1.41 13.95 -2.82
CA LEU A 7 -0.12 14.32 -2.23
C LEU A 7 1.01 13.88 -3.17
N PRO A 8 1.83 14.82 -3.67
CA PRO A 8 3.06 14.45 -4.35
C PRO A 8 4.01 13.70 -3.41
N LEU A 9 4.59 12.61 -3.87
CA LEU A 9 5.52 11.80 -3.11
C LEU A 9 6.95 11.98 -3.62
N PRO A 10 7.97 11.89 -2.75
CA PRO A 10 9.36 11.96 -3.18
C PRO A 10 9.68 10.84 -4.19
N THR A 11 10.35 11.20 -5.27
CA THR A 11 10.96 10.21 -6.15
C THR A 11 12.15 9.58 -5.43
N VAL A 12 12.11 8.27 -5.26
CA VAL A 12 13.21 7.49 -4.69
C VAL A 12 13.98 6.77 -5.80
N ASP A 13 15.21 6.37 -5.52
CA ASP A 13 15.98 5.58 -6.48
C ASP A 13 15.26 4.28 -6.84
N GLY A 14 15.12 4.02 -8.13
CA GLY A 14 14.34 2.89 -8.64
C GLY A 14 12.82 3.06 -8.62
N GLY A 15 12.28 4.12 -8.01
CA GLY A 15 10.85 4.43 -7.97
C GLY A 15 10.31 5.13 -9.21
N SER A 16 9.00 5.40 -9.21
CA SER A 16 8.32 6.10 -10.30
C SER A 16 8.56 7.61 -10.26
N PRO A 17 8.95 8.23 -11.38
CA PRO A 17 9.04 9.68 -11.46
C PRO A 17 7.64 10.29 -11.33
N GLY A 18 7.53 11.41 -10.57
CA GLY A 18 6.28 12.11 -10.37
C GLY A 18 5.23 11.29 -9.61
N LEU A 19 5.67 10.42 -8.70
CA LEU A 19 4.78 9.61 -7.87
C LEU A 19 3.81 10.50 -7.09
N ILE A 20 2.52 10.15 -7.14
CA ILE A 20 1.44 10.83 -6.42
C ILE A 20 0.76 9.79 -5.53
N GLY A 21 0.31 10.19 -4.36
CA GLY A 21 -0.50 9.37 -3.47
C GLY A 21 -1.81 10.04 -3.10
N VAL A 22 -2.76 9.26 -2.64
CA VAL A 22 -4.03 9.72 -2.05
C VAL A 22 -3.89 9.61 -0.55
N LEU A 23 -3.92 10.75 0.14
CA LEU A 23 -3.79 10.83 1.59
C LEU A 23 -5.18 10.99 2.23
N GLY A 24 -5.48 10.17 3.20
CA GLY A 24 -6.62 10.29 4.12
C GLY A 24 -6.13 10.52 5.53
N VAL A 25 -6.58 11.61 6.15
CA VAL A 25 -6.21 11.97 7.53
C VAL A 25 -7.43 11.77 8.41
N PRO A 26 -7.31 11.06 9.56
CA PRO A 26 -8.41 10.94 10.51
C PRO A 26 -8.87 12.28 11.11
N ASP A 27 -10.08 12.33 11.61
CA ASP A 27 -10.56 13.48 12.38
C ASP A 27 -9.91 13.47 13.79
N GLY A 28 -9.60 14.66 14.35
CA GLY A 28 -9.04 14.82 15.72
C GLY A 28 -7.55 15.12 15.74
N ASP A 29 -6.94 14.87 16.90
CA ASP A 29 -5.56 15.28 17.19
C ASP A 29 -4.60 14.08 17.26
N GLY A 30 -4.06 13.56 16.28
CA GLY A 30 -3.11 12.42 16.28
C GLY A 30 -2.20 12.28 17.52
N PRO A 31 -1.12 11.53 17.46
CA PRO A 31 -0.63 10.80 16.29
C PRO A 31 -1.42 9.52 16.02
N TRP A 32 -1.63 9.20 14.76
CA TRP A 32 -2.35 8.00 14.32
C TRP A 32 -1.41 6.92 13.79
N PRO A 33 -1.78 5.63 13.89
CA PRO A 33 -1.07 4.59 13.17
C PRO A 33 -1.22 4.78 11.65
N GLY A 34 -0.11 4.59 10.92
CA GLY A 34 -0.08 4.74 9.47
C GLY A 34 -0.55 3.47 8.74
N VAL A 35 -1.16 3.64 7.58
CA VAL A 35 -1.48 2.56 6.65
C VAL A 35 -1.09 2.96 5.22
N VAL A 36 -0.19 2.20 4.60
CA VAL A 36 -0.01 2.26 3.15
C VAL A 36 -1.05 1.34 2.52
N MET A 37 -1.94 1.92 1.73
CA MET A 37 -2.96 1.17 1.00
C MET A 37 -2.48 0.90 -0.42
N VAL A 38 -2.56 -0.35 -0.87
CA VAL A 38 -2.18 -0.75 -2.23
C VAL A 38 -3.43 -1.08 -3.02
N HIS A 39 -3.65 -0.31 -4.11
CA HIS A 39 -4.86 -0.38 -4.92
C HIS A 39 -4.98 -1.67 -5.76
N GLU A 40 -6.16 -1.88 -6.30
CA GLU A 40 -6.47 -2.96 -7.24
C GLU A 40 -5.84 -2.72 -8.63
N ALA A 41 -6.00 -3.72 -9.51
CA ALA A 41 -5.49 -3.67 -10.89
C ALA A 41 -6.09 -2.53 -11.76
N PHE A 42 -7.10 -1.83 -11.26
CA PHE A 42 -7.74 -0.71 -11.95
C PHE A 42 -7.17 0.67 -11.57
N GLY A 43 -6.19 0.71 -10.65
CA GLY A 43 -5.54 1.95 -10.19
C GLY A 43 -6.38 2.72 -9.16
N VAL A 44 -6.12 4.03 -9.09
CA VAL A 44 -6.77 4.95 -8.15
C VAL A 44 -8.18 5.29 -8.65
N THR A 45 -9.15 4.43 -8.36
CA THR A 45 -10.56 4.63 -8.70
C THR A 45 -11.31 5.39 -7.59
N PRO A 46 -12.51 5.92 -7.86
CA PRO A 46 -13.37 6.48 -6.81
C PRO A 46 -13.70 5.48 -5.70
N VAL A 47 -13.76 4.18 -6.02
CA VAL A 47 -13.94 3.12 -5.01
C VAL A 47 -12.73 3.05 -4.09
N MET A 48 -11.52 3.07 -4.64
CA MET A 48 -10.29 3.03 -3.84
C MET A 48 -10.10 4.29 -3.00
N ARG A 49 -10.47 5.47 -3.50
CA ARG A 49 -10.47 6.70 -2.70
C ARG A 49 -11.41 6.58 -1.49
N ARG A 50 -12.62 6.04 -1.67
CA ARG A 50 -13.53 5.75 -0.54
C ARG A 50 -12.95 4.75 0.47
N GLN A 51 -12.10 3.81 0.04
CA GLN A 51 -11.42 2.91 0.99
C GLN A 51 -10.36 3.68 1.81
N VAL A 52 -9.65 4.63 1.22
CA VAL A 52 -8.74 5.53 1.96
C VAL A 52 -9.52 6.34 3.00
N GLU A 53 -10.65 6.93 2.61
CA GLU A 53 -11.52 7.70 3.51
C GLU A 53 -12.10 6.85 4.65
N ARG A 54 -12.50 5.61 4.35
CA ARG A 54 -12.98 4.65 5.38
C ARG A 54 -11.87 4.27 6.36
N SER A 55 -10.67 4.06 5.86
CA SER A 55 -9.51 3.77 6.69
C SER A 55 -9.18 4.96 7.60
N ALA A 56 -9.24 6.18 7.07
CA ALA A 56 -9.07 7.40 7.85
C ALA A 56 -10.20 7.56 8.90
N ALA A 57 -11.45 7.30 8.54
CA ALA A 57 -12.57 7.31 9.48
C ALA A 57 -12.45 6.25 10.60
N ALA A 58 -11.69 5.18 10.34
CA ALA A 58 -11.36 4.16 11.34
C ALA A 58 -10.15 4.51 12.21
N GLY A 59 -9.56 5.71 12.04
CA GLY A 59 -8.45 6.20 12.86
C GLY A 59 -7.05 5.87 12.32
N PHE A 60 -6.93 5.56 11.04
CA PHE A 60 -5.63 5.28 10.42
C PHE A 60 -5.23 6.40 9.46
N LEU A 61 -4.04 6.97 9.66
CA LEU A 61 -3.42 7.88 8.69
C LEU A 61 -3.04 7.08 7.43
N THR A 62 -3.82 7.24 6.37
CA THR A 62 -3.77 6.33 5.22
C THR A 62 -3.20 7.03 3.99
N LEU A 63 -2.22 6.40 3.33
CA LEU A 63 -1.62 6.88 2.10
C LEU A 63 -1.63 5.77 1.04
N MET A 64 -2.26 6.03 -0.10
CA MET A 64 -2.33 5.12 -1.23
C MET A 64 -1.52 5.68 -2.40
N PRO A 65 -0.31 5.15 -2.69
CA PRO A 65 0.46 5.57 -3.86
C PRO A 65 -0.24 5.13 -5.16
N ASP A 66 -0.21 5.99 -6.18
CA ASP A 66 -0.65 5.63 -7.53
C ASP A 66 0.47 4.87 -8.26
N LEU A 67 0.40 3.55 -8.22
CA LEU A 67 1.38 2.67 -8.86
C LEU A 67 1.32 2.71 -10.40
N PHE A 68 0.34 3.44 -10.95
CA PHE A 68 0.13 3.57 -12.39
C PHE A 68 0.36 4.97 -12.92
N VAL A 69 0.97 5.85 -12.12
CA VAL A 69 1.27 7.24 -12.49
C VAL A 69 2.06 7.37 -13.78
N ASP A 70 2.98 6.43 -14.07
CA ASP A 70 3.83 6.42 -15.27
C ASP A 70 3.19 5.61 -16.42
N GLY A 71 2.07 6.07 -16.93
CA GLY A 71 1.46 5.55 -18.16
C GLY A 71 0.17 4.75 -18.00
N GLY A 72 -0.44 4.79 -16.82
CA GLY A 72 -1.77 4.21 -16.56
C GLY A 72 -1.80 2.68 -16.45
N PRO A 73 -2.99 2.10 -16.18
CA PRO A 73 -3.14 0.67 -15.89
C PRO A 73 -2.60 -0.24 -17.00
N ARG A 74 -2.87 0.08 -18.27
CA ARG A 74 -2.47 -0.78 -19.40
C ARG A 74 -0.95 -0.98 -19.51
N LYS A 75 -0.18 0.09 -19.28
CA LYS A 75 1.29 0.06 -19.35
C LYS A 75 1.88 -0.54 -18.08
N CYS A 76 1.36 -0.12 -16.92
CA CYS A 76 1.97 -0.43 -15.64
C CYS A 76 1.59 -1.81 -15.10
N LEU A 77 0.41 -2.35 -15.42
CA LEU A 77 -0.11 -3.60 -14.87
C LEU A 77 0.85 -4.78 -15.09
N ARG A 78 1.40 -4.91 -16.30
CA ARG A 78 2.36 -5.98 -16.61
C ARG A 78 3.63 -5.89 -15.78
N ARG A 79 4.16 -4.66 -15.60
CA ARG A 79 5.33 -4.40 -14.75
C ARG A 79 5.02 -4.78 -13.31
N THR A 80 3.88 -4.30 -12.80
CA THR A 80 3.43 -4.52 -11.43
C THR A 80 3.31 -6.02 -11.09
N PHE A 81 2.71 -6.82 -11.96
CA PHE A 81 2.67 -8.27 -11.76
C PHE A 81 4.05 -8.92 -11.83
N GLY A 82 4.93 -8.42 -12.69
CA GLY A 82 6.32 -8.86 -12.73
C GLY A 82 7.07 -8.55 -11.44
N ASP A 83 6.84 -7.37 -10.86
CA ASP A 83 7.42 -6.97 -9.57
C ASP A 83 6.91 -7.85 -8.43
N ILE A 84 5.60 -8.13 -8.38
CA ILE A 84 5.02 -9.09 -7.42
C ILE A 84 5.69 -10.45 -7.52
N ALA A 85 5.82 -10.98 -8.74
CA ALA A 85 6.43 -12.29 -8.95
C ALA A 85 7.89 -12.37 -8.48
N ARG A 86 8.65 -11.27 -8.66
CA ARG A 86 10.04 -11.16 -8.19
C ARG A 86 10.17 -10.81 -6.70
N GLY A 87 9.14 -10.19 -6.10
CA GLY A 87 9.20 -9.60 -4.77
C GLY A 87 10.08 -8.35 -4.68
N SER A 88 10.36 -7.71 -5.82
CA SER A 88 11.18 -6.50 -5.92
C SER A 88 10.88 -5.74 -7.20
N GLY A 89 11.29 -4.47 -7.25
CA GLY A 89 11.13 -3.62 -8.43
C GLY A 89 10.46 -2.29 -8.11
N ARG A 90 10.26 -1.47 -9.14
CA ARG A 90 9.79 -0.09 -9.03
C ARG A 90 8.55 0.07 -8.13
N THR A 91 7.59 -0.83 -8.26
CA THR A 91 6.34 -0.77 -7.49
C THR A 91 6.59 -0.96 -5.99
N PHE A 92 7.58 -1.77 -5.60
CA PHE A 92 7.97 -1.90 -4.19
C PHE A 92 8.64 -0.65 -3.66
N GLU A 93 9.43 0.05 -4.49
CA GLU A 93 10.06 1.32 -4.12
C GLU A 93 9.01 2.44 -3.96
N ASP A 94 7.98 2.46 -4.79
CA ASP A 94 6.84 3.38 -4.67
C ASP A 94 6.07 3.15 -3.36
N VAL A 95 5.81 1.90 -2.99
CA VAL A 95 5.15 1.52 -1.74
C VAL A 95 6.03 1.87 -0.53
N GLU A 96 7.34 1.65 -0.62
CA GLU A 96 8.29 2.02 0.42
C GLU A 96 8.44 3.54 0.58
N SER A 97 8.41 4.30 -0.52
CA SER A 97 8.36 5.77 -0.47
C SER A 97 7.16 6.25 0.33
N ALA A 98 5.96 5.71 0.05
CA ALA A 98 4.75 6.04 0.78
C ALA A 98 4.86 5.69 2.28
N ARG A 99 5.46 4.53 2.62
CA ARG A 99 5.70 4.13 4.01
C ARG A 99 6.60 5.12 4.74
N ARG A 100 7.70 5.52 4.11
CA ARG A 100 8.66 6.48 4.69
C ARG A 100 8.01 7.84 4.90
N VAL A 101 7.22 8.31 3.93
CA VAL A 101 6.48 9.57 4.06
C VAL A 101 5.53 9.54 5.25
N LEU A 102 4.75 8.46 5.43
CA LEU A 102 3.88 8.31 6.59
C LEU A 102 4.67 8.26 7.89
N ALA A 103 5.72 7.43 7.96
CA ALA A 103 6.50 7.24 9.18
C ALA A 103 7.24 8.50 9.65
N ALA A 104 7.54 9.42 8.71
CA ALA A 104 8.25 10.67 9.00
C ALA A 104 7.32 11.83 9.40
N ARG A 105 5.99 11.65 9.36
CA ARG A 105 5.04 12.69 9.73
C ARG A 105 4.91 12.82 11.25
N ASP A 106 4.80 14.04 11.74
CA ASP A 106 4.62 14.32 13.18
C ASP A 106 3.27 13.80 13.70
N ASP A 107 2.26 13.71 12.83
CA ASP A 107 0.93 13.17 13.14
C ASP A 107 0.81 11.65 12.96
N CYS A 108 1.94 10.96 12.74
CA CYS A 108 2.01 9.50 12.65
C CYS A 108 2.73 8.92 13.88
N THR A 109 2.25 7.80 14.41
CA THR A 109 2.94 7.08 15.50
C THR A 109 4.29 6.47 15.07
N GLY A 110 4.67 6.56 13.81
CA GLY A 110 5.82 5.88 13.21
C GLY A 110 5.59 4.40 12.92
N LYS A 111 4.47 3.82 13.40
CA LYS A 111 4.08 2.45 13.08
C LYS A 111 3.18 2.43 11.85
N VAL A 112 3.64 1.77 10.80
CA VAL A 112 2.94 1.74 9.51
C VAL A 112 2.62 0.30 9.12
N GLY A 113 1.34 0.04 8.85
CA GLY A 113 0.89 -1.21 8.25
C GLY A 113 0.77 -1.10 6.72
N VAL A 114 0.62 -2.24 6.05
CA VAL A 114 0.29 -2.31 4.62
C VAL A 114 -1.06 -3.01 4.44
N LEU A 115 -1.96 -2.42 3.66
CA LEU A 115 -3.28 -2.97 3.35
C LEU A 115 -3.47 -3.03 1.84
N GLY A 116 -3.75 -4.20 1.30
CA GLY A 116 -3.89 -4.38 -0.15
C GLY A 116 -5.15 -5.11 -0.56
N PHE A 117 -5.64 -4.80 -1.77
CA PHE A 117 -6.83 -5.37 -2.37
C PHE A 117 -6.51 -6.00 -3.73
N CYS A 118 -6.95 -7.23 -4.00
CA CYS A 118 -6.70 -7.96 -5.23
C CYS A 118 -5.20 -8.03 -5.56
N MET A 119 -4.75 -7.37 -6.62
CA MET A 119 -3.34 -7.19 -6.94
C MET A 119 -2.55 -6.61 -5.75
N GLY A 120 -3.09 -5.58 -5.12
CA GLY A 120 -2.51 -4.96 -3.91
C GLY A 120 -2.42 -5.92 -2.73
N GLY A 121 -3.36 -6.87 -2.59
CA GLY A 121 -3.28 -7.94 -1.60
C GLY A 121 -2.07 -8.84 -1.81
N GLY A 122 -1.73 -9.13 -3.06
CA GLY A 122 -0.49 -9.81 -3.41
C GLY A 122 0.75 -9.02 -3.01
N PHE A 123 0.74 -7.70 -3.23
CA PHE A 123 1.80 -6.79 -2.77
C PHE A 123 1.95 -6.78 -1.25
N ALA A 124 0.84 -6.67 -0.53
CA ALA A 124 0.86 -6.68 0.93
C ALA A 124 1.54 -7.93 1.47
N LEU A 125 1.22 -9.11 0.90
CA LEU A 125 1.87 -10.39 1.27
C LEU A 125 3.37 -10.42 0.96
N MET A 126 3.80 -9.80 -0.13
CA MET A 126 5.23 -9.78 -0.50
C MET A 126 6.01 -8.70 0.24
N ALA A 127 5.34 -7.72 0.84
CA ALA A 127 5.95 -6.62 1.59
C ALA A 127 6.15 -6.92 3.09
N VAL A 128 5.64 -8.04 3.60
CA VAL A 128 5.61 -8.36 5.04
C VAL A 128 6.97 -8.65 5.66
N GLN A 129 7.98 -8.99 4.87
CA GLN A 129 9.31 -9.33 5.36
C GLN A 129 10.33 -8.24 5.01
N GLY A 130 11.07 -7.79 6.02
CA GLY A 130 12.27 -6.96 5.85
C GLY A 130 12.03 -5.53 5.33
N ARG A 131 10.77 -5.08 5.20
CA ARG A 131 10.44 -3.75 4.67
C ARG A 131 9.92 -2.77 5.72
N GLY A 132 10.00 -3.12 7.01
CA GLY A 132 9.67 -2.21 8.10
C GLY A 132 8.18 -1.97 8.31
N PHE A 133 7.29 -2.78 7.74
CA PHE A 133 5.87 -2.76 8.07
C PHE A 133 5.59 -3.45 9.41
N SER A 134 4.69 -2.86 10.20
CA SER A 134 4.32 -3.37 11.52
C SER A 134 3.21 -4.42 11.49
N ALA A 135 2.40 -4.42 10.44
CA ALA A 135 1.33 -5.39 10.19
C ALA A 135 0.93 -5.37 8.70
N ALA A 136 0.25 -6.40 8.24
CA ALA A 136 -0.27 -6.47 6.89
C ALA A 136 -1.71 -6.99 6.82
N GLY A 137 -2.51 -6.41 5.95
CA GLY A 137 -3.83 -6.87 5.56
C GLY A 137 -3.87 -7.23 4.07
N ALA A 138 -4.18 -8.49 3.76
CA ALA A 138 -4.28 -8.96 2.38
C ALA A 138 -5.72 -9.36 2.05
N ASN A 139 -6.41 -8.55 1.26
CA ASN A 139 -7.77 -8.86 0.82
C ASN A 139 -7.72 -9.50 -0.56
N TYR A 140 -8.16 -10.76 -0.64
CA TYR A 140 -8.25 -11.58 -1.87
C TYR A 140 -7.03 -11.50 -2.79
N GLY A 141 -5.84 -11.27 -2.22
CA GLY A 141 -4.58 -11.31 -2.93
C GLY A 141 -4.17 -12.72 -3.31
N ARG A 142 -3.49 -12.88 -4.44
CA ARG A 142 -2.98 -14.19 -4.83
C ARG A 142 -1.88 -14.64 -3.87
N LEU A 143 -2.07 -15.78 -3.25
CA LEU A 143 -1.03 -16.43 -2.45
C LEU A 143 0.07 -16.99 -3.36
N PRO A 144 1.34 -16.75 -3.05
CA PRO A 144 2.44 -17.41 -3.73
C PRO A 144 2.38 -18.93 -3.48
N LYS A 145 2.65 -19.71 -4.52
CA LYS A 145 2.73 -21.19 -4.41
C LYS A 145 4.08 -21.64 -4.97
N PRO A 146 4.86 -22.47 -4.25
CA PRO A 146 4.69 -22.90 -2.86
C PRO A 146 4.75 -21.71 -1.90
N LEU A 147 4.35 -21.91 -0.62
CA LEU A 147 4.50 -20.89 0.41
C LEU A 147 5.92 -20.32 0.36
N ASP A 148 6.00 -19.05 0.08
CA ASP A 148 7.28 -18.40 -0.16
C ASP A 148 8.09 -18.36 1.16
N PRO A 149 9.34 -18.84 1.19
CA PRO A 149 10.20 -18.73 2.36
C PRO A 149 10.34 -17.30 2.89
N ARG A 150 10.07 -16.29 2.04
CA ARG A 150 10.04 -14.87 2.41
C ARG A 150 8.94 -14.51 3.41
N LEU A 151 7.96 -15.37 3.62
CA LEU A 151 6.96 -15.19 4.68
C LEU A 151 7.46 -15.61 6.08
N VAL A 152 8.60 -16.29 6.15
CA VAL A 152 9.22 -16.64 7.42
C VAL A 152 9.78 -15.37 8.07
N GLY A 153 9.38 -15.09 9.32
CA GLY A 153 9.76 -13.85 10.03
C GLY A 153 8.97 -12.62 9.58
N ALA A 154 7.86 -12.80 8.89
CA ALA A 154 6.95 -11.73 8.51
C ALA A 154 6.33 -11.03 9.74
N CYS A 155 5.91 -9.77 9.57
CA CYS A 155 5.02 -9.11 10.53
C CYS A 155 3.66 -9.83 10.61
N PRO A 156 2.82 -9.56 11.63
CA PRO A 156 1.47 -10.11 11.71
C PRO A 156 0.67 -9.84 10.43
N VAL A 157 -0.03 -10.88 9.93
CA VAL A 157 -0.82 -10.81 8.69
C VAL A 157 -2.26 -11.21 8.93
N VAL A 158 -3.20 -10.41 8.43
CA VAL A 158 -4.62 -10.77 8.32
C VAL A 158 -4.96 -10.97 6.84
N GLY A 159 -5.53 -12.11 6.51
CA GLY A 159 -6.00 -12.42 5.15
C GLY A 159 -7.51 -12.54 5.09
N SER A 160 -8.14 -11.88 4.12
CA SER A 160 -9.58 -12.01 3.82
C SER A 160 -9.76 -12.60 2.43
N TYR A 161 -10.36 -13.78 2.36
CA TYR A 161 -10.58 -14.53 1.12
C TYR A 161 -12.01 -15.04 1.04
N GLY A 162 -12.57 -15.10 -0.17
CA GLY A 162 -13.88 -15.72 -0.39
C GLY A 162 -13.85 -17.20 -0.07
N GLY A 163 -14.88 -17.69 0.63
CA GLY A 163 -15.14 -19.12 0.79
C GLY A 163 -15.66 -19.73 -0.53
N ARG A 164 -15.47 -21.05 -0.70
CA ARG A 164 -16.12 -21.84 -1.76
C ARG A 164 -17.43 -22.39 -1.23
#